data_85cdd161ac1662ada2b3b5e683bf5318
#
_entry.id   85cdd161ac1662ada2b3b5e683bf5318
#
_cell.length_a   1.000
_cell.length_b   1.000
_cell.length_c   1.000
_cell.angle_alpha   90.00
_cell.angle_beta   90.00
_cell.angle_gamma   90.00
#
_symmetry.space_group_name_H-M   'P 1'
#
loop_
_entity.id
_entity.type
_entity.pdbx_description
1 polymer ?
#
loop_
_entity_poly.entity_id
_entity_poly.type
_entity_poly.pdbx_seq_one_letter_code
_entity_poly.pdbx_strand_id
1 'polypeptide(L)'
;MTRSSWGTNTKIAKNKWRIRWCEWDGLNRVRRSKTLYPCTSREADDELRRLWQLHHLTPNERVIPCPTFSQCWYEWYLPELNSRVEKEELADNTRKVYLTQWAAHIEKRWEKVMLDKVDVNEYQLWLKTLKPSVAKLSNITVGNLVTCAKLHGVKGITFKDVAYKMPKNDKTPNSELEVYTLPELHRLLKEVEGKRYESNCILMGIGSCRVGEATAASVDDITFEQYNGHTYAVYDLHQQYGFNAQGFMTLKTKDSYRPIIIPEPWSLRLAEIIAERRAEGERYLVDRGTGYPYDRSTLNQFWRKDFKNGDITVRYLPMKNLRNTWATAMLWKYNVPAQMVDKMMGHAAKNILGKNYDRPDKQMFIEAVDRAYFGN
;
A
#
# COMPACT_ATOMS: atom_id res chain seq x y z
N MET A 1 -28.50 -28.18 44.33
CA MET A 1 -27.92 -27.05 43.61
C MET A 1 -28.44 -25.78 44.23
N THR A 2 -27.58 -25.06 44.92
CA THR A 2 -27.93 -23.78 45.59
C THR A 2 -28.35 -22.76 44.54
N ARG A 3 -29.53 -22.18 44.70
CA ARG A 3 -30.01 -21.05 43.87
C ARG A 3 -28.96 -19.96 43.93
N SER A 4 -28.39 -19.61 42.80
CA SER A 4 -27.38 -18.58 42.76
C SER A 4 -28.04 -17.23 43.08
N SER A 5 -27.45 -16.44 43.95
CA SER A 5 -27.88 -15.10 44.35
C SER A 5 -27.80 -14.07 43.20
N TRP A 6 -27.50 -14.47 41.98
CA TRP A 6 -27.27 -13.58 40.87
C TRP A 6 -28.54 -13.08 40.18
N GLY A 7 -29.59 -13.90 40.13
CA GLY A 7 -30.85 -13.52 39.48
C GLY A 7 -32.07 -14.25 40.03
N THR A 8 -33.24 -13.74 39.74
CA THR A 8 -34.55 -14.31 40.12
C THR A 8 -35.50 -14.29 38.96
N ASN A 9 -36.38 -15.31 38.87
CA ASN A 9 -37.55 -15.27 38.02
C ASN A 9 -38.83 -15.07 38.87
N THR A 10 -39.81 -14.40 38.32
CA THR A 10 -41.09 -14.16 38.98
C THR A 10 -42.21 -14.27 37.96
N LYS A 11 -43.23 -15.07 38.27
CA LYS A 11 -44.44 -15.17 37.43
C LYS A 11 -45.25 -13.88 37.59
N ILE A 12 -45.58 -13.25 36.45
CA ILE A 12 -46.40 -12.01 36.44
C ILE A 12 -47.82 -12.30 36.05
N ALA A 13 -48.04 -13.23 35.09
CA ALA A 13 -49.34 -13.65 34.60
C ALA A 13 -49.26 -15.07 33.99
N LYS A 14 -50.36 -15.62 33.47
CA LYS A 14 -50.31 -16.88 32.74
C LYS A 14 -49.34 -16.77 31.55
N ASN A 15 -48.39 -17.70 31.49
CA ASN A 15 -47.32 -17.75 30.46
C ASN A 15 -46.47 -16.46 30.36
N LYS A 16 -46.39 -15.64 31.43
CA LYS A 16 -45.63 -14.42 31.42
C LYS A 16 -44.72 -14.36 32.68
N TRP A 17 -43.41 -14.27 32.46
CA TRP A 17 -42.41 -14.28 33.50
C TRP A 17 -41.54 -13.03 33.43
N ARG A 18 -41.05 -12.53 34.55
CA ARG A 18 -40.06 -11.49 34.64
C ARG A 18 -38.81 -12.06 35.28
N ILE A 19 -37.71 -11.96 34.61
CA ILE A 19 -36.38 -12.24 35.14
C ILE A 19 -35.72 -10.95 35.59
N ARG A 20 -34.98 -11.00 36.66
CA ARG A 20 -34.21 -9.88 37.22
C ARG A 20 -32.84 -10.39 37.58
N TRP A 21 -31.79 -9.62 37.27
CA TRP A 21 -30.40 -9.97 37.62
C TRP A 21 -29.61 -8.70 37.88
N CYS A 22 -28.36 -8.87 38.35
CA CYS A 22 -27.44 -7.77 38.60
C CYS A 22 -26.20 -7.96 37.74
N GLU A 23 -25.74 -6.93 37.08
CA GLU A 23 -24.50 -6.83 36.33
C GLU A 23 -23.53 -5.87 36.99
N TRP A 24 -22.24 -6.01 36.72
CA TRP A 24 -21.22 -5.02 37.05
C TRP A 24 -20.83 -4.29 35.78
N ASP A 25 -20.88 -2.95 35.80
CA ASP A 25 -20.42 -2.08 34.69
C ASP A 25 -18.94 -1.66 34.84
N GLY A 26 -18.17 -2.39 35.63
CA GLY A 26 -16.78 -2.12 35.97
C GLY A 26 -16.61 -1.41 37.34
N LEU A 27 -17.56 -0.61 37.76
CA LEU A 27 -17.52 0.15 39.03
C LEU A 27 -18.79 -0.04 39.90
N ASN A 28 -19.96 -0.17 39.29
CA ASN A 28 -21.23 -0.20 39.99
C ASN A 28 -22.03 -1.48 39.69
N ARG A 29 -22.86 -1.85 40.67
CA ARG A 29 -23.82 -2.94 40.54
C ARG A 29 -25.12 -2.42 39.94
N VAL A 30 -25.38 -2.79 38.67
CA VAL A 30 -26.57 -2.37 37.91
C VAL A 30 -27.64 -3.46 37.96
N ARG A 31 -28.88 -3.12 38.34
CA ARG A 31 -30.02 -4.05 38.27
C ARG A 31 -30.66 -4.02 36.89
N ARG A 32 -30.85 -5.21 36.30
CA ARG A 32 -31.52 -5.43 35.03
C ARG A 32 -32.79 -6.26 35.18
N SER A 33 -33.74 -6.06 34.31
CA SER A 33 -34.92 -6.93 34.19
C SER A 33 -35.39 -7.11 32.79
N LYS A 34 -35.93 -8.29 32.49
CA LYS A 34 -36.51 -8.65 31.17
C LYS A 34 -37.82 -9.39 31.38
N THR A 35 -38.85 -9.07 30.63
CA THR A 35 -40.11 -9.80 30.64
C THR A 35 -40.16 -10.73 29.45
N LEU A 36 -40.49 -11.99 29.67
CA LEU A 36 -40.58 -13.07 28.70
C LEU A 36 -42.04 -13.47 28.50
N TYR A 37 -42.49 -13.55 27.25
CA TYR A 37 -43.85 -13.96 26.88
C TYR A 37 -43.93 -14.41 25.43
N PRO A 38 -44.61 -15.55 25.10
CA PRO A 38 -44.98 -16.59 26.05
C PRO A 38 -43.76 -17.29 26.62
N CYS A 39 -43.82 -17.70 27.88
CA CYS A 39 -42.71 -18.30 28.58
C CYS A 39 -43.16 -19.19 29.74
N THR A 40 -42.50 -20.33 29.92
CA THR A 40 -42.64 -21.23 31.06
C THR A 40 -41.60 -20.86 32.13
N SER A 41 -41.78 -21.40 33.37
CA SER A 41 -40.78 -21.22 34.44
C SER A 41 -39.42 -21.75 34.08
N ARG A 42 -39.38 -22.87 33.37
CA ARG A 42 -38.12 -23.50 32.91
C ARG A 42 -37.38 -22.66 31.90
N GLU A 43 -38.08 -22.11 30.90
CA GLU A 43 -37.48 -21.20 29.92
C GLU A 43 -36.97 -19.91 30.55
N ALA A 44 -37.67 -19.38 31.59
CA ALA A 44 -37.19 -18.23 32.34
C ALA A 44 -35.90 -18.55 33.13
N ASP A 45 -35.79 -19.73 33.71
CA ASP A 45 -34.59 -20.20 34.39
C ASP A 45 -33.43 -20.45 33.39
N ASP A 46 -33.74 -20.98 32.22
CA ASP A 46 -32.73 -21.26 31.18
C ASP A 46 -32.19 -19.91 30.63
N GLU A 47 -33.03 -18.88 30.44
CA GLU A 47 -32.57 -17.56 30.02
C GLU A 47 -31.72 -16.88 31.12
N LEU A 48 -32.06 -17.04 32.40
CA LEU A 48 -31.20 -16.58 33.50
C LEU A 48 -29.85 -17.28 33.50
N ARG A 49 -29.82 -18.61 33.27
CA ARG A 49 -28.54 -19.34 33.14
C ARG A 49 -27.71 -18.85 31.96
N ARG A 50 -28.33 -18.63 30.82
CA ARG A 50 -27.68 -18.07 29.63
C ARG A 50 -27.08 -16.72 29.92
N LEU A 51 -27.82 -15.80 30.55
CA LEU A 51 -27.33 -14.47 30.93
C LEU A 51 -26.21 -14.58 31.97
N TRP A 52 -26.31 -15.49 32.94
CA TRP A 52 -25.26 -15.71 33.92
C TRP A 52 -23.95 -16.19 33.25
N GLN A 53 -24.03 -17.13 32.31
CA GLN A 53 -22.88 -17.60 31.54
C GLN A 53 -22.25 -16.45 30.76
N LEU A 54 -23.03 -15.60 30.09
CA LEU A 54 -22.53 -14.44 29.37
C LEU A 54 -21.75 -13.46 30.25
N HIS A 55 -22.15 -13.29 31.52
CA HIS A 55 -21.56 -12.29 32.42
C HIS A 55 -20.44 -12.85 33.31
N HIS A 56 -20.40 -14.16 33.55
CA HIS A 56 -19.44 -14.77 34.47
C HIS A 56 -18.36 -15.62 33.76
N LEU A 57 -18.51 -15.86 32.45
CA LEU A 57 -17.43 -16.46 31.71
C LEU A 57 -16.26 -15.47 31.59
N THR A 58 -15.06 -15.97 31.76
CA THR A 58 -13.87 -15.18 31.45
C THR A 58 -13.90 -14.73 29.97
N PRO A 59 -13.24 -13.64 29.60
CA PRO A 59 -13.21 -13.20 28.21
C PRO A 59 -12.85 -14.33 27.22
N ASN A 60 -12.01 -15.29 27.63
CA ASN A 60 -11.63 -16.46 26.83
C ASN A 60 -12.72 -17.55 26.76
N GLU A 61 -13.72 -17.54 27.64
CA GLU A 61 -14.83 -18.52 27.71
C GLU A 61 -16.11 -18.00 27.06
N ARG A 62 -16.19 -16.69 26.78
CA ARG A 62 -17.34 -16.11 26.05
C ARG A 62 -17.31 -16.61 24.62
N VAL A 63 -18.34 -17.36 24.24
CA VAL A 63 -18.54 -17.72 22.83
C VAL A 63 -19.11 -16.49 22.10
N ILE A 64 -18.26 -15.80 21.39
CA ILE A 64 -18.71 -14.72 20.50
C ILE A 64 -19.28 -15.38 19.25
N PRO A 65 -20.56 -15.09 18.89
CA PRO A 65 -21.13 -15.63 17.66
C PRO A 65 -20.28 -15.26 16.46
N CYS A 66 -20.06 -16.22 15.58
CA CYS A 66 -19.28 -15.95 14.37
C CYS A 66 -20.08 -14.98 13.48
N PRO A 67 -19.50 -13.84 13.07
CA PRO A 67 -20.18 -12.89 12.20
C PRO A 67 -20.19 -13.36 10.74
N THR A 68 -21.05 -12.78 9.94
CA THR A 68 -20.92 -12.82 8.49
C THR A 68 -19.71 -11.97 8.04
N PHE A 69 -19.28 -12.16 6.79
CA PHE A 69 -18.24 -11.30 6.20
C PHE A 69 -18.64 -9.82 6.28
N SER A 70 -19.88 -9.48 5.95
CA SER A 70 -20.39 -8.12 5.98
C SER A 70 -20.36 -7.52 7.39
N GLN A 71 -20.86 -8.25 8.38
CA GLN A 71 -20.85 -7.80 9.78
C GLN A 71 -19.41 -7.55 10.26
N CYS A 72 -18.50 -8.51 10.03
CA CYS A 72 -17.11 -8.36 10.42
C CYS A 72 -16.43 -7.17 9.71
N TRP A 73 -16.74 -6.98 8.40
CA TRP A 73 -16.20 -5.88 7.64
C TRP A 73 -16.66 -4.52 8.18
N TYR A 74 -17.96 -4.29 8.26
CA TYR A 74 -18.51 -2.97 8.59
C TYR A 74 -18.44 -2.62 10.07
N GLU A 75 -18.63 -3.62 10.96
CA GLU A 75 -18.68 -3.36 12.40
C GLU A 75 -17.30 -3.36 13.07
N TRP A 76 -16.31 -4.11 12.53
CA TRP A 76 -15.01 -4.26 13.17
C TRP A 76 -13.84 -3.81 12.30
N TYR A 77 -13.68 -4.40 11.10
CA TYR A 77 -12.46 -4.22 10.32
C TYR A 77 -12.35 -2.85 9.63
N LEU A 78 -13.45 -2.32 9.07
CA LEU A 78 -13.45 -0.98 8.45
C LEU A 78 -13.18 0.14 9.45
N PRO A 79 -13.81 0.16 10.67
CA PRO A 79 -13.44 1.09 11.72
C PRO A 79 -11.97 0.99 12.14
N GLU A 80 -11.42 -0.24 12.28
CA GLU A 80 -10.01 -0.47 12.57
C GLU A 80 -9.10 0.12 11.48
N LEU A 81 -9.41 -0.13 10.20
CA LEU A 81 -8.65 0.43 9.07
C LEU A 81 -8.64 1.96 9.10
N ASN A 82 -9.78 2.59 9.38
CA ASN A 82 -9.87 4.05 9.47
C ASN A 82 -9.03 4.59 10.63
N SER A 83 -9.14 4.00 11.81
CA SER A 83 -8.33 4.37 12.97
C SER A 83 -6.82 4.24 12.71
N ARG A 84 -6.39 3.20 12.00
CA ARG A 84 -4.97 3.00 11.65
C ARG A 84 -4.47 4.05 10.65
N VAL A 85 -5.33 4.54 9.76
CA VAL A 85 -4.97 5.65 8.86
C VAL A 85 -4.88 6.95 9.64
N GLU A 86 -5.81 7.24 10.52
CA GLU A 86 -5.80 8.43 11.40
C GLU A 86 -4.57 8.48 12.30
N LYS A 87 -4.09 7.33 12.76
CA LYS A 87 -2.86 7.18 13.57
C LYS A 87 -1.58 7.08 12.75
N GLU A 88 -1.64 7.24 11.43
CA GLU A 88 -0.51 7.08 10.50
C GLU A 88 0.16 5.67 10.53
N GLU A 89 -0.51 4.67 11.09
CA GLU A 89 -0.05 3.27 11.12
C GLU A 89 -0.27 2.55 9.78
N LEU A 90 -1.17 3.07 8.94
CA LEU A 90 -1.52 2.54 7.64
C LEU A 90 -1.64 3.66 6.61
N ALA A 91 -0.96 3.53 5.48
CA ALA A 91 -1.11 4.48 4.38
C ALA A 91 -2.55 4.43 3.80
N ASP A 92 -3.18 5.59 3.59
CA ASP A 92 -4.53 5.69 3.04
C ASP A 92 -4.69 4.96 1.69
N ASN A 93 -3.63 4.96 0.87
CA ASN A 93 -3.64 4.20 -0.38
C ASN A 93 -3.79 2.69 -0.17
N THR A 94 -3.23 2.14 0.91
CA THR A 94 -3.42 0.72 1.28
C THR A 94 -4.85 0.45 1.72
N ARG A 95 -5.45 1.36 2.50
CA ARG A 95 -6.87 1.31 2.86
C ARG A 95 -7.76 1.30 1.60
N LYS A 96 -7.52 2.22 0.66
CA LYS A 96 -8.25 2.29 -0.62
C LYS A 96 -8.17 0.98 -1.42
N VAL A 97 -7.02 0.32 -1.41
CA VAL A 97 -6.86 -1.01 -2.03
C VAL A 97 -7.78 -2.04 -1.38
N TYR A 98 -7.82 -2.11 -0.03
CA TYR A 98 -8.70 -3.05 0.66
C TYR A 98 -10.18 -2.75 0.42
N LEU A 99 -10.58 -1.47 0.44
CA LEU A 99 -11.94 -1.04 0.08
C LEU A 99 -12.34 -1.50 -1.32
N THR A 100 -11.43 -1.31 -2.29
CA THR A 100 -11.65 -1.74 -3.68
C THR A 100 -11.79 -3.28 -3.78
N GLN A 101 -10.94 -4.03 -3.08
CA GLN A 101 -11.04 -5.50 -3.08
C GLN A 101 -12.35 -5.97 -2.45
N TRP A 102 -12.77 -5.35 -1.35
CA TRP A 102 -14.04 -5.64 -0.71
C TRP A 102 -15.21 -5.43 -1.68
N ALA A 103 -15.43 -4.21 -2.11
CA ALA A 103 -16.59 -3.83 -2.92
C ALA A 103 -16.64 -4.54 -4.29
N ALA A 104 -15.49 -4.71 -4.96
CA ALA A 104 -15.46 -5.29 -6.29
C ALA A 104 -15.57 -6.81 -6.32
N HIS A 105 -15.05 -7.51 -5.30
CA HIS A 105 -14.82 -8.95 -5.37
C HIS A 105 -15.34 -9.74 -4.16
N ILE A 106 -15.07 -9.28 -2.92
CA ILE A 106 -15.35 -10.06 -1.72
C ILE A 106 -16.83 -9.97 -1.34
N GLU A 107 -17.36 -8.75 -1.23
CA GLU A 107 -18.75 -8.50 -0.83
C GLU A 107 -19.74 -9.24 -1.72
N LYS A 108 -19.61 -9.13 -3.03
CA LYS A 108 -20.50 -9.77 -4.01
C LYS A 108 -20.64 -11.28 -3.85
N ARG A 109 -19.61 -11.95 -3.31
CA ARG A 109 -19.60 -13.42 -3.19
C ARG A 109 -19.81 -13.90 -1.76
N TRP A 110 -19.32 -13.16 -0.77
CA TRP A 110 -19.19 -13.65 0.58
C TRP A 110 -19.98 -12.87 1.63
N GLU A 111 -20.57 -11.72 1.32
CA GLU A 111 -21.20 -10.79 2.30
C GLU A 111 -22.06 -11.48 3.36
N LYS A 112 -22.91 -12.44 2.93
CA LYS A 112 -23.91 -13.13 3.79
C LYS A 112 -23.39 -14.41 4.42
N VAL A 113 -22.20 -14.85 4.05
CA VAL A 113 -21.63 -16.10 4.56
C VAL A 113 -20.99 -15.84 5.92
N MET A 114 -21.23 -16.71 6.89
CA MET A 114 -20.54 -16.68 8.19
C MET A 114 -19.09 -17.12 8.01
N LEU A 115 -18.15 -16.47 8.73
CA LEU A 115 -16.71 -16.74 8.58
C LEU A 115 -16.31 -18.19 8.95
N ASP A 116 -17.05 -18.86 9.83
CA ASP A 116 -16.83 -20.25 10.23
C ASP A 116 -17.51 -21.29 9.29
N LYS A 117 -18.32 -20.83 8.33
CA LYS A 117 -19.05 -21.68 7.38
C LYS A 117 -18.47 -21.68 5.98
N VAL A 118 -17.31 -21.08 5.79
CA VAL A 118 -16.65 -21.05 4.49
C VAL A 118 -16.05 -22.43 4.19
N ASP A 119 -16.50 -23.05 3.10
CA ASP A 119 -15.88 -24.25 2.58
C ASP A 119 -14.54 -23.95 1.92
N VAL A 120 -13.50 -24.72 2.26
CA VAL A 120 -12.12 -24.52 1.77
C VAL A 120 -12.03 -24.67 0.25
N ASN A 121 -12.73 -25.65 -0.32
CA ASN A 121 -12.69 -25.89 -1.76
C ASN A 121 -13.45 -24.81 -2.53
N GLU A 122 -14.60 -24.37 -2.02
CA GLU A 122 -15.38 -23.28 -2.59
C GLU A 122 -14.56 -21.97 -2.61
N TYR A 123 -13.87 -21.66 -1.51
CA TYR A 123 -13.00 -20.51 -1.44
C TYR A 123 -11.82 -20.62 -2.42
N GLN A 124 -11.20 -21.79 -2.54
CA GLN A 124 -10.14 -22.05 -3.52
C GLN A 124 -10.64 -21.89 -4.97
N LEU A 125 -11.84 -22.38 -5.27
CA LEU A 125 -12.45 -22.24 -6.61
C LEU A 125 -12.73 -20.76 -6.91
N TRP A 126 -13.27 -20.01 -5.95
CA TRP A 126 -13.47 -18.57 -6.12
C TRP A 126 -12.17 -17.81 -6.41
N LEU A 127 -11.09 -18.08 -5.68
CA LEU A 127 -9.80 -17.46 -5.96
C LEU A 127 -9.32 -17.74 -7.38
N LYS A 128 -9.57 -18.93 -7.93
CA LYS A 128 -9.21 -19.29 -9.32
C LYS A 128 -10.03 -18.54 -10.37
N THR A 129 -11.21 -18.02 -10.05
CA THR A 129 -11.99 -17.19 -10.99
C THR A 129 -11.47 -15.77 -11.14
N LEU A 130 -10.59 -15.34 -10.22
CA LEU A 130 -10.04 -13.99 -10.20
C LEU A 130 -8.74 -13.91 -10.99
N LYS A 131 -8.42 -12.71 -11.51
CA LYS A 131 -7.08 -12.45 -12.06
C LYS A 131 -6.01 -12.64 -10.97
N PRO A 132 -4.81 -13.13 -11.29
CA PRO A 132 -3.78 -13.51 -10.30
C PRO A 132 -3.46 -12.44 -9.25
N SER A 133 -3.30 -11.17 -9.67
CA SER A 133 -3.05 -10.06 -8.76
C SER A 133 -4.25 -9.75 -7.86
N VAL A 134 -5.47 -9.83 -8.40
CA VAL A 134 -6.71 -9.63 -7.66
C VAL A 134 -6.91 -10.76 -6.66
N ALA A 135 -6.73 -12.02 -7.06
CA ALA A 135 -6.82 -13.18 -6.18
C ALA A 135 -5.88 -13.04 -4.96
N LYS A 136 -4.62 -12.64 -5.22
CA LYS A 136 -3.64 -12.42 -4.15
C LYS A 136 -4.09 -11.32 -3.18
N LEU A 137 -4.54 -10.17 -3.69
CA LEU A 137 -4.99 -9.05 -2.86
C LEU A 137 -6.28 -9.37 -2.10
N SER A 138 -7.25 -10.01 -2.75
CA SER A 138 -8.49 -10.44 -2.09
C SER A 138 -8.20 -11.46 -0.98
N ASN A 139 -7.29 -12.41 -1.22
CA ASN A 139 -6.89 -13.39 -0.21
C ASN A 139 -6.19 -12.73 1.00
N ILE A 140 -5.37 -11.69 0.78
CA ILE A 140 -4.77 -10.89 1.86
C ILE A 140 -5.86 -10.13 2.63
N THR A 141 -6.79 -9.47 1.93
CA THR A 141 -7.89 -8.70 2.56
C THR A 141 -8.77 -9.61 3.44
N VAL A 142 -9.15 -10.78 2.93
CA VAL A 142 -9.90 -11.78 3.71
C VAL A 142 -9.07 -12.32 4.88
N GLY A 143 -7.77 -12.52 4.71
CA GLY A 143 -6.88 -12.91 5.80
C GLY A 143 -6.86 -11.89 6.95
N ASN A 144 -6.78 -10.61 6.62
CA ASN A 144 -6.84 -9.53 7.60
C ASN A 144 -8.20 -9.48 8.31
N LEU A 145 -9.30 -9.65 7.56
CA LEU A 145 -10.66 -9.72 8.11
C LEU A 145 -10.81 -10.87 9.12
N VAL A 146 -10.30 -12.05 8.77
CA VAL A 146 -10.30 -13.21 9.68
C VAL A 146 -9.44 -12.96 10.92
N THR A 147 -8.29 -12.32 10.75
CA THR A 147 -7.44 -11.92 11.88
C THR A 147 -8.15 -10.96 12.81
N CYS A 148 -8.84 -9.95 12.27
CA CYS A 148 -9.66 -9.04 13.04
C CYS A 148 -10.74 -9.79 13.83
N ALA A 149 -11.49 -10.71 13.20
CA ALA A 149 -12.50 -11.52 13.88
C ALA A 149 -11.91 -12.39 15.00
N LYS A 150 -10.75 -13.00 14.78
CA LYS A 150 -10.03 -13.79 15.81
C LYS A 150 -9.58 -12.92 16.99
N LEU A 151 -9.13 -11.68 16.73
CA LEU A 151 -8.79 -10.71 17.79
C LEU A 151 -10.00 -10.27 18.61
N HIS A 152 -11.18 -10.22 18.00
CA HIS A 152 -12.46 -10.00 18.69
C HIS A 152 -12.97 -11.25 19.45
N GLY A 153 -12.20 -12.36 19.45
CA GLY A 153 -12.50 -13.57 20.20
C GLY A 153 -13.36 -14.61 19.48
N VAL A 154 -13.59 -14.44 18.17
CA VAL A 154 -14.30 -15.44 17.35
C VAL A 154 -13.45 -16.70 17.21
N LYS A 155 -14.05 -17.86 17.51
CA LYS A 155 -13.41 -19.18 17.39
C LYS A 155 -14.01 -19.97 16.22
N GLY A 156 -13.32 -21.02 15.77
CA GLY A 156 -13.84 -21.93 14.75
C GLY A 156 -13.64 -21.52 13.29
N ILE A 157 -12.97 -20.39 13.02
CA ILE A 157 -12.63 -19.97 11.65
C ILE A 157 -11.36 -20.71 11.20
N THR A 158 -11.53 -21.74 10.38
CA THR A 158 -10.41 -22.64 9.98
C THR A 158 -10.04 -22.53 8.50
N PHE A 159 -10.92 -22.01 7.64
CA PHE A 159 -10.66 -21.97 6.20
C PHE A 159 -9.40 -21.19 5.82
N LYS A 160 -8.94 -20.25 6.64
CA LYS A 160 -7.69 -19.48 6.42
C LYS A 160 -6.44 -20.17 7.00
N ASP A 161 -6.59 -21.30 7.64
CA ASP A 161 -5.46 -22.04 8.21
C ASP A 161 -4.77 -22.93 7.15
N VAL A 162 -5.30 -22.99 5.93
CA VAL A 162 -4.72 -23.70 4.79
C VAL A 162 -4.07 -22.76 3.78
N ALA A 163 -3.05 -23.27 3.08
CA ALA A 163 -2.40 -22.55 2.01
C ALA A 163 -3.17 -22.69 0.69
N TYR A 164 -3.59 -21.57 0.09
CA TYR A 164 -4.31 -21.54 -1.17
C TYR A 164 -3.39 -21.42 -2.38
N LYS A 165 -3.72 -22.16 -3.44
CA LYS A 165 -3.03 -22.05 -4.73
C LYS A 165 -3.60 -20.85 -5.50
N MET A 166 -2.78 -19.81 -5.68
CA MET A 166 -3.15 -18.65 -6.46
C MET A 166 -3.17 -19.00 -7.97
N PRO A 167 -4.08 -18.41 -8.76
CA PRO A 167 -4.04 -18.56 -10.20
C PRO A 167 -2.70 -18.05 -10.74
N LYS A 168 -2.15 -18.74 -11.73
CA LYS A 168 -0.91 -18.34 -12.37
C LYS A 168 -1.18 -17.22 -13.38
N ASN A 169 -0.23 -16.34 -13.56
CA ASN A 169 -0.24 -15.47 -14.73
C ASN A 169 0.10 -16.35 -15.95
N ASP A 170 -0.80 -16.40 -16.92
CA ASP A 170 -0.53 -17.02 -18.22
C ASP A 170 0.39 -16.14 -19.11
N LYS A 171 1.08 -15.18 -18.48
CA LYS A 171 2.12 -14.47 -19.20
C LYS A 171 3.21 -15.47 -19.50
N THR A 172 3.32 -15.86 -20.78
CA THR A 172 4.58 -16.30 -21.33
C THR A 172 5.66 -15.37 -20.80
N PRO A 173 6.80 -15.90 -20.31
CA PRO A 173 7.92 -15.04 -19.95
C PRO A 173 8.11 -14.07 -21.12
N ASN A 174 7.92 -12.76 -20.89
CA ASN A 174 8.19 -11.78 -21.91
C ASN A 174 9.67 -11.97 -22.29
N SER A 175 9.91 -12.58 -23.43
CA SER A 175 11.24 -12.69 -24.02
C SER A 175 11.78 -11.31 -24.45
N GLU A 176 10.91 -10.29 -24.45
CA GLU A 176 11.27 -8.89 -24.72
C GLU A 176 11.64 -8.19 -23.42
N LEU A 177 12.82 -7.59 -23.42
CA LEU A 177 13.29 -6.73 -22.34
C LEU A 177 12.29 -5.59 -22.13
N GLU A 178 11.70 -5.51 -20.93
CA GLU A 178 10.86 -4.37 -20.52
C GLU A 178 11.74 -3.15 -20.13
N VAL A 179 12.85 -2.96 -20.83
CA VAL A 179 13.81 -1.87 -20.66
C VAL A 179 14.27 -1.36 -22.02
N TYR A 180 14.61 -0.09 -22.12
CA TYR A 180 15.25 0.47 -23.30
C TYR A 180 16.72 0.05 -23.36
N THR A 181 17.28 -0.08 -24.56
CA THR A 181 18.73 -0.06 -24.75
C THR A 181 19.27 1.35 -24.49
N LEU A 182 20.57 1.50 -24.21
CA LEU A 182 21.15 2.83 -24.02
C LEU A 182 20.97 3.76 -25.24
N PRO A 183 21.16 3.30 -26.50
CA PRO A 183 20.86 4.12 -27.68
C PRO A 183 19.38 4.56 -27.74
N GLU A 184 18.43 3.65 -27.40
CA GLU A 184 16.99 4.01 -27.32
C GLU A 184 16.73 5.04 -26.22
N LEU A 185 17.33 4.86 -25.04
CA LEU A 185 17.18 5.81 -23.94
C LEU A 185 17.71 7.20 -24.30
N HIS A 186 18.90 7.28 -24.90
CA HIS A 186 19.48 8.56 -25.30
C HIS A 186 18.66 9.24 -26.40
N ARG A 187 18.15 8.48 -27.38
CA ARG A 187 17.22 9.00 -28.38
C ARG A 187 15.94 9.50 -27.76
N LEU A 188 15.35 8.72 -26.87
CA LEU A 188 14.15 9.11 -26.14
C LEU A 188 14.35 10.42 -25.39
N LEU A 189 15.44 10.56 -24.63
CA LEU A 189 15.74 11.77 -23.88
C LEU A 189 15.86 12.99 -24.80
N LYS A 190 16.42 12.82 -25.99
CA LYS A 190 16.47 13.86 -27.01
C LYS A 190 15.09 14.19 -27.60
N GLU A 191 14.25 13.20 -27.87
CA GLU A 191 12.91 13.37 -28.44
C GLU A 191 11.91 13.99 -27.45
N VAL A 192 12.20 13.95 -26.13
CA VAL A 192 11.38 14.56 -25.08
C VAL A 192 11.87 15.96 -24.65
N GLU A 193 12.94 16.48 -25.23
CA GLU A 193 13.40 17.85 -24.95
C GLU A 193 12.28 18.87 -25.18
N GLY A 194 12.11 19.81 -24.24
CA GLY A 194 11.04 20.80 -24.24
C GLY A 194 9.64 20.28 -23.91
N LYS A 195 9.47 18.95 -23.72
CA LYS A 195 8.18 18.41 -23.29
C LYS A 195 7.98 18.57 -21.78
N ARG A 196 6.73 18.70 -21.34
CA ARG A 196 6.34 18.95 -19.94
C ARG A 196 6.86 17.92 -18.94
N TYR A 197 7.24 16.73 -19.38
CA TYR A 197 7.74 15.63 -18.56
C TYR A 197 9.22 15.29 -18.84
N GLU A 198 9.94 16.16 -19.52
CA GLU A 198 11.37 15.96 -19.84
C GLU A 198 12.20 15.71 -18.57
N SER A 199 12.07 16.57 -17.56
CA SER A 199 12.77 16.41 -16.27
C SER A 199 12.46 15.09 -15.59
N ASN A 200 11.21 14.60 -15.67
CA ASN A 200 10.86 13.28 -15.15
C ASN A 200 11.62 12.16 -15.88
N CYS A 201 11.77 12.26 -17.22
CA CYS A 201 12.52 11.28 -18.00
C CYS A 201 14.00 11.26 -17.59
N ILE A 202 14.61 12.42 -17.38
CA ILE A 202 16.00 12.53 -16.90
C ILE A 202 16.12 11.93 -15.49
N LEU A 203 15.30 12.38 -14.53
CA LEU A 203 15.37 11.92 -13.14
C LEU A 203 15.07 10.42 -12.99
N MET A 204 14.26 9.86 -13.87
CA MET A 204 13.94 8.42 -13.86
C MET A 204 14.93 7.57 -14.63
N GLY A 205 15.29 8.01 -15.85
CA GLY A 205 16.10 7.23 -16.79
C GLY A 205 17.60 7.34 -16.53
N ILE A 206 18.05 8.42 -15.88
CA ILE A 206 19.44 8.70 -15.53
C ILE A 206 19.66 8.69 -14.02
N GLY A 207 18.61 9.01 -13.21
CA GLY A 207 18.72 9.16 -11.76
C GLY A 207 17.98 8.11 -10.94
N SER A 208 17.33 7.13 -11.54
CA SER A 208 16.62 6.07 -10.81
C SER A 208 15.35 6.48 -10.03
N CYS A 209 14.83 7.68 -10.16
CA CYS A 209 13.62 8.10 -9.45
C CYS A 209 12.39 7.24 -9.78
N ARG A 210 11.50 7.04 -8.80
CA ARG A 210 10.13 6.61 -9.11
C ARG A 210 9.35 7.76 -9.73
N VAL A 211 8.28 7.48 -10.48
CA VAL A 211 7.48 8.55 -11.13
C VAL A 211 7.05 9.62 -10.12
N GLY A 212 6.52 9.23 -8.96
CA GLY A 212 6.08 10.18 -7.93
C GLY A 212 7.24 10.96 -7.29
N GLU A 213 8.43 10.37 -7.18
CA GLU A 213 9.64 11.00 -6.69
C GLU A 213 10.12 12.08 -7.69
N ALA A 214 10.22 11.73 -8.97
CA ALA A 214 10.59 12.68 -10.03
C ALA A 214 9.58 13.82 -10.18
N THR A 215 8.28 13.51 -10.03
CA THR A 215 7.22 14.50 -10.13
C THR A 215 7.25 15.51 -8.98
N ALA A 216 7.72 15.12 -7.80
CA ALA A 216 7.81 15.99 -6.64
C ALA A 216 9.03 16.94 -6.64
N ALA A 217 9.95 16.76 -7.59
CA ALA A 217 11.19 17.54 -7.63
C ALA A 217 10.92 19.04 -7.81
N SER A 218 11.39 19.85 -6.87
CA SER A 218 11.33 21.31 -6.95
C SER A 218 12.66 21.87 -7.47
N VAL A 219 12.64 23.11 -7.93
CA VAL A 219 13.82 23.82 -8.40
C VAL A 219 14.84 24.09 -7.30
N ASP A 220 14.42 23.99 -6.03
CA ASP A 220 15.26 24.25 -4.85
C ASP A 220 15.84 22.96 -4.25
N ASP A 221 15.34 21.80 -4.65
CA ASP A 221 15.79 20.49 -4.16
C ASP A 221 17.04 19.99 -4.92
N ILE A 222 17.48 20.69 -5.97
CA ILE A 222 18.57 20.28 -6.84
C ILE A 222 19.72 21.26 -6.72
N THR A 223 20.88 20.73 -6.34
CA THR A 223 22.16 21.45 -6.29
C THR A 223 23.13 20.92 -7.34
N PHE A 224 24.20 21.64 -7.64
CA PHE A 224 25.20 21.24 -8.63
C PHE A 224 26.57 21.14 -7.97
N GLU A 225 27.25 20.03 -8.19
CA GLU A 225 28.57 19.74 -7.64
C GLU A 225 29.58 19.40 -8.73
N GLN A 226 30.85 19.76 -8.52
CA GLN A 226 31.94 19.44 -9.41
C GLN A 226 32.73 18.26 -8.87
N TYR A 227 32.96 17.26 -9.70
CA TYR A 227 33.84 16.14 -9.38
C TYR A 227 34.54 15.62 -10.65
N ASN A 228 35.85 15.40 -10.56
CA ASN A 228 36.69 14.95 -11.68
C ASN A 228 36.55 15.74 -12.99
N GLY A 229 36.27 17.05 -12.89
CA GLY A 229 36.08 17.92 -14.07
C GLY A 229 34.66 17.85 -14.70
N HIS A 230 33.74 17.11 -14.10
CA HIS A 230 32.35 16.97 -14.55
C HIS A 230 31.39 17.63 -13.56
N THR A 231 30.24 18.08 -14.07
CA THR A 231 29.14 18.67 -13.29
C THR A 231 28.08 17.62 -13.00
N TYR A 232 27.71 17.47 -11.74
CA TYR A 232 26.65 16.57 -11.28
C TYR A 232 25.50 17.39 -10.71
N ALA A 233 24.26 17.11 -11.17
CA ALA A 233 23.10 17.57 -10.44
C ALA A 233 22.78 16.56 -9.34
N VAL A 234 22.59 17.07 -8.13
CA VAL A 234 22.28 16.30 -6.93
C VAL A 234 20.89 16.69 -6.46
N TYR A 235 19.94 15.80 -6.65
CA TYR A 235 18.57 15.97 -6.15
C TYR A 235 18.44 15.36 -4.76
N ASP A 236 18.17 16.18 -3.75
CA ASP A 236 17.88 15.73 -2.38
C ASP A 236 16.45 15.22 -2.27
N LEU A 237 16.30 13.92 -2.47
CA LEU A 237 14.99 13.26 -2.52
C LEU A 237 14.41 13.04 -1.12
N HIS A 238 13.39 13.82 -0.76
CA HIS A 238 12.74 13.77 0.54
C HIS A 238 11.22 13.61 0.50
N GLN A 239 10.58 13.71 -0.68
CA GLN A 239 9.14 13.63 -0.84
C GLN A 239 8.73 12.97 -2.16
N GLN A 240 7.45 12.64 -2.29
CA GLN A 240 6.86 12.16 -3.53
C GLN A 240 5.50 12.82 -3.77
N TYR A 241 5.10 12.93 -5.03
CA TYR A 241 3.77 13.41 -5.42
C TYR A 241 2.86 12.22 -5.76
N GLY A 242 1.72 12.16 -5.09
CA GLY A 242 0.80 11.03 -5.15
C GLY A 242 -0.11 11.02 -6.37
N PHE A 243 -0.93 9.97 -6.45
CA PHE A 243 -2.00 9.81 -7.44
C PHE A 243 -3.29 10.52 -7.02
N ASN A 244 -4.14 10.89 -8.00
CA ASN A 244 -5.54 11.26 -7.77
C ASN A 244 -5.71 12.29 -6.64
N ALA A 245 -5.09 13.45 -6.79
CA ALA A 245 -5.20 14.56 -5.85
C ALA A 245 -4.71 14.27 -4.41
N GLN A 246 -3.91 13.24 -4.19
CA GLN A 246 -3.31 12.97 -2.87
C GLN A 246 -2.29 14.03 -2.45
N GLY A 247 -1.77 14.82 -3.42
CA GLY A 247 -0.77 15.84 -3.15
C GLY A 247 0.60 15.26 -2.76
N PHE A 248 1.37 16.06 -2.01
CA PHE A 248 2.68 15.64 -1.51
C PHE A 248 2.54 14.63 -0.37
N MET A 249 3.41 13.64 -0.39
CA MET A 249 3.48 12.57 0.59
C MET A 249 4.92 12.31 1.00
N THR A 250 5.10 11.85 2.23
CA THR A 250 6.38 11.33 2.71
C THR A 250 6.80 10.08 1.92
N LEU A 251 8.07 9.78 1.92
CA LEU A 251 8.60 8.57 1.30
C LEU A 251 8.22 7.33 2.12
N LYS A 252 8.06 6.19 1.44
CA LYS A 252 7.53 4.97 2.04
C LYS A 252 8.41 4.36 3.13
N THR A 253 9.73 4.51 3.01
CA THR A 253 10.72 3.92 3.93
C THR A 253 11.88 4.89 4.15
N LYS A 254 12.63 4.70 5.23
CA LYS A 254 13.85 5.49 5.49
C LYS A 254 14.88 5.36 4.36
N ASP A 255 15.03 4.18 3.77
CA ASP A 255 15.96 3.94 2.66
C ASP A 255 15.56 4.66 1.35
N SER A 256 14.31 5.14 1.28
CA SER A 256 13.85 5.93 0.12
C SER A 256 14.42 7.35 0.12
N TYR A 257 14.80 7.90 1.28
CA TYR A 257 15.49 9.20 1.41
C TYR A 257 16.94 9.02 0.97
N ARG A 258 17.32 9.66 -0.12
CA ARG A 258 18.65 9.48 -0.72
C ARG A 258 18.96 10.59 -1.72
N PRO A 259 20.23 10.94 -1.94
CA PRO A 259 20.60 11.79 -3.06
C PRO A 259 20.43 11.03 -4.38
N ILE A 260 19.93 11.72 -5.39
CA ILE A 260 19.87 11.26 -6.77
C ILE A 260 20.93 11.99 -7.55
N ILE A 261 21.84 11.27 -8.19
CA ILE A 261 22.98 11.84 -8.90
C ILE A 261 22.73 11.77 -10.41
N ILE A 262 22.80 12.90 -11.08
CA ILE A 262 22.65 13.03 -12.52
C ILE A 262 23.95 13.56 -13.12
N PRO A 263 24.67 12.81 -13.96
CA PRO A 263 25.91 13.24 -14.60
C PRO A 263 25.65 14.12 -15.82
N GLU A 264 26.71 14.76 -16.33
CA GLU A 264 26.70 15.36 -17.66
C GLU A 264 26.38 14.32 -18.77
N PRO A 265 25.72 14.76 -19.88
CA PRO A 265 25.26 16.13 -20.16
C PRO A 265 23.91 16.48 -19.50
N TRP A 266 23.22 15.54 -18.87
CA TRP A 266 21.86 15.72 -18.34
C TRP A 266 21.80 16.64 -17.12
N SER A 267 22.88 16.75 -16.35
CA SER A 267 22.98 17.74 -15.26
C SER A 267 22.91 19.16 -15.79
N LEU A 268 23.59 19.44 -16.91
CA LEU A 268 23.57 20.74 -17.56
C LEU A 268 22.17 21.04 -18.12
N ARG A 269 21.54 20.06 -18.75
CA ARG A 269 20.13 20.23 -19.22
C ARG A 269 19.15 20.47 -18.07
N LEU A 270 19.32 19.81 -16.92
CA LEU A 270 18.53 20.10 -15.73
C LEU A 270 18.76 21.53 -15.20
N ALA A 271 19.98 22.05 -15.29
CA ALA A 271 20.27 23.44 -14.91
C ALA A 271 19.49 24.42 -15.80
N GLU A 272 19.43 24.17 -17.10
CA GLU A 272 18.62 24.97 -18.04
C GLU A 272 17.12 24.90 -17.68
N ILE A 273 16.57 23.69 -17.48
CA ILE A 273 15.17 23.51 -17.08
C ILE A 273 14.87 24.24 -15.77
N ILE A 274 15.75 24.17 -14.77
CA ILE A 274 15.60 24.90 -13.51
C ILE A 274 15.59 26.42 -13.73
N ALA A 275 16.47 26.93 -14.59
CA ALA A 275 16.52 28.35 -14.92
C ALA A 275 15.23 28.80 -15.63
N GLU A 276 14.72 28.00 -16.58
CA GLU A 276 13.44 28.22 -17.26
C GLU A 276 12.29 28.29 -16.24
N ARG A 277 12.16 27.27 -15.36
CA ARG A 277 11.11 27.23 -14.32
C ARG A 277 11.17 28.43 -13.37
N ARG A 278 12.35 28.80 -12.93
CA ARG A 278 12.54 29.99 -12.07
C ARG A 278 12.14 31.29 -12.78
N ALA A 279 12.46 31.43 -14.07
CA ALA A 279 12.05 32.56 -14.86
C ALA A 279 10.53 32.65 -15.04
N GLU A 280 9.85 31.52 -15.12
CA GLU A 280 8.39 31.39 -15.19
C GLU A 280 7.71 31.52 -13.81
N GLY A 281 8.47 31.62 -12.72
CA GLY A 281 7.95 31.65 -11.34
C GLY A 281 7.38 30.31 -10.87
N GLU A 282 7.73 29.22 -11.55
CA GLU A 282 7.29 27.87 -11.23
C GLU A 282 8.21 27.22 -10.19
N ARG A 283 7.62 26.51 -9.24
CA ARG A 283 8.34 25.87 -8.14
C ARG A 283 8.81 24.46 -8.48
N TYR A 284 8.05 23.73 -9.29
CA TYR A 284 8.31 22.33 -9.58
C TYR A 284 8.79 22.16 -11.04
N LEU A 285 9.64 21.16 -11.28
CA LEU A 285 10.17 20.89 -12.62
C LEU A 285 9.07 20.51 -13.62
N VAL A 286 7.97 19.95 -13.15
CA VAL A 286 6.78 19.59 -13.94
C VAL A 286 5.54 20.36 -13.49
N ASP A 287 5.69 21.64 -13.19
CA ASP A 287 4.57 22.49 -12.77
C ASP A 287 3.52 22.60 -13.89
N ARG A 288 2.27 22.79 -13.50
CA ARG A 288 1.14 23.02 -14.40
C ARG A 288 0.71 24.47 -14.49
N GLY A 289 1.57 25.39 -14.04
CA GLY A 289 1.28 26.82 -13.97
C GLY A 289 0.37 27.22 -12.80
N THR A 290 0.24 26.35 -11.79
CA THR A 290 -0.64 26.58 -10.62
C THR A 290 0.11 26.43 -9.29
N GLY A 291 1.43 26.31 -9.32
CA GLY A 291 2.27 26.03 -8.14
C GLY A 291 2.17 24.59 -7.64
N TYR A 292 1.63 23.68 -8.46
CA TYR A 292 1.55 22.25 -8.19
C TYR A 292 2.00 21.42 -9.39
N PRO A 293 2.65 20.26 -9.18
CA PRO A 293 3.01 19.37 -10.26
C PRO A 293 1.79 18.78 -10.98
N TYR A 294 1.98 18.34 -12.23
CA TYR A 294 1.03 17.45 -12.87
C TYR A 294 0.89 16.15 -12.10
N ASP A 295 -0.32 15.63 -11.97
CA ASP A 295 -0.48 14.28 -11.42
C ASP A 295 0.02 13.21 -12.40
N ARG A 296 0.33 12.03 -11.86
CA ARG A 296 0.87 10.91 -12.64
C ARG A 296 -0.07 10.45 -13.77
N SER A 297 -1.39 10.55 -13.61
CA SER A 297 -2.33 10.14 -14.65
C SER A 297 -2.23 11.06 -15.87
N THR A 298 -2.12 12.35 -15.64
CA THR A 298 -1.93 13.37 -16.66
C THR A 298 -0.58 13.20 -17.38
N LEU A 299 0.52 12.99 -16.63
CA LEU A 299 1.83 12.72 -17.24
C LEU A 299 1.81 11.45 -18.09
N ASN A 300 1.15 10.39 -17.64
CA ASN A 300 0.98 9.18 -18.44
C ASN A 300 0.10 9.38 -19.69
N GLN A 301 -0.87 10.32 -19.65
CA GLN A 301 -1.66 10.68 -20.83
C GLN A 301 -0.80 11.42 -21.86
N PHE A 302 0.00 12.39 -21.44
CA PHE A 302 0.95 13.08 -22.32
C PHE A 302 1.93 12.09 -22.95
N TRP A 303 2.54 11.24 -22.14
CA TRP A 303 3.43 10.18 -22.58
C TRP A 303 2.83 9.30 -23.68
N ARG A 304 1.61 8.75 -23.44
CA ARG A 304 0.92 7.91 -24.43
C ARG A 304 0.52 8.69 -25.69
N LYS A 305 0.12 9.95 -25.56
CA LYS A 305 -0.26 10.80 -26.68
C LYS A 305 0.92 11.03 -27.62
N ASP A 306 2.09 11.36 -27.07
CA ASP A 306 3.28 11.67 -27.87
C ASP A 306 3.78 10.44 -28.63
N PHE A 307 3.75 9.25 -28.02
CA PHE A 307 4.00 7.99 -28.74
C PHE A 307 2.96 7.73 -29.83
N LYS A 308 1.70 7.96 -29.55
CA LYS A 308 0.62 7.75 -30.53
C LYS A 308 0.72 8.72 -31.71
N ASN A 309 1.16 9.93 -31.48
CA ASN A 309 1.34 10.95 -32.51
C ASN A 309 2.60 10.76 -33.33
N GLY A 310 3.54 9.90 -32.89
CA GLY A 310 4.84 9.74 -33.54
C GLY A 310 5.88 10.77 -33.13
N ASP A 311 5.59 11.61 -32.11
CA ASP A 311 6.56 12.58 -31.57
C ASP A 311 7.74 11.87 -30.88
N ILE A 312 7.53 10.64 -30.42
CA ILE A 312 8.55 9.75 -29.88
C ILE A 312 8.61 8.51 -30.77
N THR A 313 9.80 8.25 -31.34
CA THR A 313 10.00 7.22 -32.36
C THR A 313 10.52 5.90 -31.82
N VAL A 314 11.06 5.87 -30.60
CA VAL A 314 11.46 4.62 -29.95
C VAL A 314 10.21 3.79 -29.58
N ARG A 315 10.38 2.50 -29.34
CA ARG A 315 9.26 1.63 -28.96
C ARG A 315 8.58 2.11 -27.68
N TYR A 316 7.26 1.95 -27.61
CA TYR A 316 6.51 2.34 -26.40
C TYR A 316 6.79 1.40 -25.24
N LEU A 317 7.24 1.95 -24.13
CA LEU A 317 7.21 1.33 -22.80
C LEU A 317 6.53 2.29 -21.81
N PRO A 318 5.86 1.78 -20.76
CA PRO A 318 5.36 2.62 -19.67
C PRO A 318 6.49 3.46 -19.06
N MET A 319 6.24 4.71 -18.72
CA MET A 319 7.24 5.65 -18.16
C MET A 319 8.03 5.05 -16.97
N LYS A 320 7.38 4.24 -16.12
CA LYS A 320 8.04 3.54 -15.01
C LYS A 320 9.25 2.69 -15.43
N ASN A 321 9.28 2.24 -16.68
CA ASN A 321 10.34 1.38 -17.20
C ASN A 321 11.65 2.13 -17.44
N LEU A 322 11.65 3.48 -17.45
CA LEU A 322 12.87 4.29 -17.45
C LEU A 322 13.76 3.97 -16.23
N ARG A 323 13.16 3.84 -15.04
CA ARG A 323 13.91 3.43 -13.84
C ARG A 323 14.45 1.99 -13.95
N ASN A 324 13.71 1.07 -14.57
CA ASN A 324 14.20 -0.28 -14.82
C ASN A 324 15.35 -0.26 -15.81
N THR A 325 15.26 0.60 -16.85
CA THR A 325 16.33 0.84 -17.83
C THR A 325 17.61 1.29 -17.14
N TRP A 326 17.51 2.32 -16.28
CA TRP A 326 18.64 2.78 -15.49
C TRP A 326 19.29 1.66 -14.67
N ALA A 327 18.49 0.91 -13.91
CA ALA A 327 19.00 -0.16 -13.06
C ALA A 327 19.70 -1.27 -13.89
N THR A 328 19.12 -1.64 -15.03
CA THR A 328 19.73 -2.62 -15.93
C THR A 328 21.05 -2.10 -16.52
N ALA A 329 21.10 -0.83 -16.93
CA ALA A 329 22.33 -0.22 -17.43
C ALA A 329 23.43 -0.18 -16.37
N MET A 330 23.11 0.25 -15.14
CA MET A 330 24.06 0.30 -14.02
C MET A 330 24.65 -1.08 -13.71
N LEU A 331 23.80 -2.12 -13.67
CA LEU A 331 24.20 -3.49 -13.34
C LEU A 331 25.04 -4.14 -14.44
N TRP A 332 24.59 -4.03 -15.70
CA TRP A 332 25.10 -4.86 -16.78
C TRP A 332 26.01 -4.13 -17.77
N LYS A 333 25.80 -2.83 -17.96
CA LYS A 333 26.63 -2.03 -18.87
C LYS A 333 27.80 -1.37 -18.13
N TYR A 334 27.50 -0.80 -16.97
CA TYR A 334 28.47 -0.05 -16.17
C TYR A 334 29.09 -0.88 -15.03
N ASN A 335 28.66 -2.13 -14.85
CA ASN A 335 29.19 -3.07 -13.85
C ASN A 335 29.19 -2.51 -12.42
N VAL A 336 28.22 -1.67 -12.08
CA VAL A 336 28.07 -1.15 -10.71
C VAL A 336 27.60 -2.29 -9.80
N PRO A 337 28.21 -2.48 -8.62
CA PRO A 337 27.80 -3.54 -7.70
C PRO A 337 26.31 -3.48 -7.39
N ALA A 338 25.62 -4.63 -7.43
CA ALA A 338 24.17 -4.72 -7.24
C ALA A 338 23.70 -4.09 -5.92
N GLN A 339 24.50 -4.22 -4.86
CA GLN A 339 24.20 -3.60 -3.57
C GLN A 339 24.19 -2.06 -3.65
N MET A 340 25.13 -1.47 -4.39
CA MET A 340 25.17 -0.02 -4.63
C MET A 340 23.94 0.42 -5.46
N VAL A 341 23.61 -0.31 -6.53
CA VAL A 341 22.40 -0.05 -7.34
C VAL A 341 21.13 -0.11 -6.48
N ASP A 342 20.99 -1.12 -5.61
CA ASP A 342 19.86 -1.24 -4.69
C ASP A 342 19.77 -0.02 -3.75
N LYS A 343 20.88 0.48 -3.23
CA LYS A 343 20.92 1.70 -2.41
C LYS A 343 20.54 2.95 -3.21
N MET A 344 21.13 3.14 -4.38
CA MET A 344 20.78 4.26 -5.28
C MET A 344 19.31 4.22 -5.73
N MET A 345 18.71 3.04 -5.80
CA MET A 345 17.26 2.88 -6.03
C MET A 345 16.41 3.11 -4.77
N GLY A 346 16.97 3.16 -3.58
CA GLY A 346 16.21 3.28 -2.33
C GLY A 346 15.37 2.03 -2.05
N HIS A 347 15.95 0.86 -2.24
CA HIS A 347 15.38 -0.40 -1.83
C HIS A 347 15.75 -0.69 -0.37
N ALA A 348 14.78 -1.18 0.42
CA ALA A 348 15.04 -1.58 1.79
C ALA A 348 16.03 -2.76 1.83
N ALA A 349 17.03 -2.65 2.68
CA ALA A 349 18.04 -3.69 2.86
C ALA A 349 17.41 -5.00 3.36
N LYS A 350 17.76 -6.11 2.71
CA LYS A 350 17.21 -7.44 3.00
C LYS A 350 17.95 -8.19 4.12
N ASN A 351 19.18 -7.80 4.42
CA ASN A 351 20.03 -8.46 5.40
C ASN A 351 20.55 -7.48 6.48
N ILE A 352 21.16 -8.03 7.53
CA ILE A 352 21.69 -7.27 8.68
C ILE A 352 22.83 -6.33 8.25
N LEU A 353 23.74 -6.77 7.37
CA LEU A 353 24.83 -5.96 6.84
C LEU A 353 24.30 -4.70 6.16
N GLY A 354 23.35 -4.86 5.22
CA GLY A 354 22.74 -3.75 4.51
C GLY A 354 21.96 -2.79 5.41
N LYS A 355 21.36 -3.28 6.52
CA LYS A 355 20.61 -2.44 7.45
C LYS A 355 21.52 -1.59 8.36
N ASN A 356 22.62 -2.13 8.82
CA ASN A 356 23.40 -1.54 9.91
C ASN A 356 24.73 -0.94 9.47
N TYR A 357 25.38 -1.50 8.45
CA TYR A 357 26.76 -1.15 8.08
C TYR A 357 26.88 -0.51 6.69
N ASP A 358 25.92 -0.76 5.80
CA ASP A 358 25.94 -0.24 4.43
C ASP A 358 25.21 1.11 4.37
N ARG A 359 25.96 2.21 4.62
CA ARG A 359 25.45 3.58 4.63
C ARG A 359 26.35 4.46 3.75
N PRO A 360 26.26 4.30 2.41
CA PRO A 360 27.03 5.15 1.52
C PRO A 360 26.58 6.61 1.69
N ASP A 361 27.55 7.51 1.72
CA ASP A 361 27.30 8.94 1.69
C ASP A 361 27.08 9.45 0.27
N LYS A 362 26.76 10.73 0.13
CA LYS A 362 26.53 11.39 -1.14
C LYS A 362 27.75 11.30 -2.06
N GLN A 363 28.95 11.48 -1.52
CA GLN A 363 30.19 11.45 -2.28
C GLN A 363 30.43 10.09 -2.93
N MET A 364 30.18 8.98 -2.19
CA MET A 364 30.29 7.62 -2.73
C MET A 364 29.32 7.38 -3.90
N PHE A 365 28.14 8.00 -3.88
CA PHE A 365 27.20 7.93 -5.02
C PHE A 365 27.70 8.71 -6.22
N ILE A 366 28.28 9.91 -6.03
CA ILE A 366 28.91 10.69 -7.11
C ILE A 366 30.04 9.88 -7.73
N GLU A 367 30.94 9.32 -6.93
CA GLU A 367 32.06 8.48 -7.39
C GLU A 367 31.60 7.25 -8.18
N ALA A 368 30.51 6.60 -7.73
CA ALA A 368 29.95 5.44 -8.44
C ALA A 368 29.37 5.84 -9.80
N VAL A 369 28.70 6.99 -9.89
CA VAL A 369 28.14 7.53 -11.13
C VAL A 369 29.28 8.02 -12.06
N ASP A 370 30.26 8.73 -11.52
CA ASP A 370 31.44 9.18 -12.27
C ASP A 370 32.16 8.00 -12.95
N ARG A 371 32.46 6.96 -12.17
CA ARG A 371 33.09 5.74 -12.68
C ARG A 371 32.22 5.06 -13.73
N ALA A 372 30.88 5.04 -13.56
CA ALA A 372 29.96 4.41 -14.51
C ALA A 372 29.90 5.15 -15.85
N TYR A 373 29.89 6.47 -15.83
CA TYR A 373 29.67 7.26 -17.05
C TYR A 373 30.95 7.76 -17.70
N PHE A 374 32.03 7.97 -16.95
CA PHE A 374 33.28 8.59 -17.41
C PHE A 374 34.53 7.75 -17.11
N GLY A 375 34.41 6.75 -16.21
CA GLY A 375 35.52 5.82 -15.96
C GLY A 375 35.77 4.91 -17.17
N ASN A 376 37.00 4.93 -17.69
CA ASN A 376 37.48 4.03 -18.73
C ASN A 376 37.83 2.64 -18.17
#